data_08223bfe4e8b805d21e58aca90a4dfaa
#
_entry.id   08223bfe4e8b805d21e58aca90a4dfaa
#
_cell.length_a   1.000
_cell.length_b   1.000
_cell.length_c   1.000
_cell.angle_alpha   90.00
_cell.angle_beta   90.00
_cell.angle_gamma   90.00
#
_symmetry.space_group_name_H-M   'P 1'
#
loop_
_entity.id
_entity.type
_entity.pdbx_description
1 polymer ?
#
loop_
_entity_poly.entity_id
_entity_poly.type
_entity_poly.pdbx_seq_one_letter_code
_entity_poly.pdbx_strand_id
1 'polypeptide(L)'
;MIFSELYSAYYNTVAKIMEAAFNPEATEKDLQRCVMEEAFSESVLTILPALKSGKWPLLHEDLSPVLLHKPTMPLTNLEKRWLKAIAEDPRVKLFGVKFPELNDVEPLFTRDDYKIYDQYSDGDPFEDEAYIEHFRLMLSAIRSERPVQMTMVNRHGRKVRVRFYPKGFEYSVKDDKIRILAAGCKFRQFNLDRKSVV
;
A
#
# COMPACT_ATOMS: atom_id res chain seq x y z
N MET A 1 -2.17 12.28 4.44
CA MET A 1 -2.26 11.50 5.68
C MET A 1 -3.63 11.72 6.30
N ILE A 2 -4.47 10.69 6.32
CA ILE A 2 -5.90 10.86 6.71
C ILE A 2 -6.08 10.91 8.23
N PHE A 3 -5.13 10.39 9.02
CA PHE A 3 -5.27 10.23 10.47
C PHE A 3 -4.14 10.83 11.30
N SER A 4 -3.38 11.78 10.76
CA SER A 4 -2.32 12.40 11.54
C SER A 4 -2.86 13.61 12.32
N GLU A 5 -3.06 13.44 13.60
CA GLU A 5 -3.43 14.52 14.52
C GLU A 5 -2.21 15.38 14.94
N LEU A 6 -1.00 14.80 14.86
CA LEU A 6 0.24 15.46 15.29
C LEU A 6 0.89 16.28 14.18
N TYR A 7 0.67 15.92 12.92
CA TYR A 7 1.37 16.53 11.80
C TYR A 7 0.42 17.39 10.97
N SER A 8 0.42 18.70 11.24
CA SER A 8 -0.34 19.66 10.45
C SER A 8 0.19 19.76 9.00
N ALA A 9 -0.59 20.37 8.12
CA ALA A 9 -0.17 20.65 6.75
C ALA A 9 1.15 21.44 6.70
N TYR A 10 1.33 22.40 7.61
CA TYR A 10 2.59 23.15 7.73
C TYR A 10 3.77 22.27 8.11
N TYR A 11 3.61 21.37 9.08
CA TYR A 11 4.68 20.46 9.47
C TYR A 11 5.08 19.55 8.29
N ASN A 12 4.10 18.99 7.60
CA ASN A 12 4.35 18.14 6.44
C ASN A 12 5.07 18.90 5.33
N THR A 13 4.64 20.13 5.04
CA THR A 13 5.27 20.99 4.04
C THR A 13 6.72 21.31 4.40
N VAL A 14 6.98 21.72 5.64
CA VAL A 14 8.35 22.02 6.12
C VAL A 14 9.22 20.76 6.08
N ALA A 15 8.70 19.60 6.50
CA ALA A 15 9.43 18.34 6.44
C ALA A 15 9.82 17.97 4.99
N LYS A 16 8.92 18.16 4.01
CA LYS A 16 9.19 17.95 2.59
C LYS A 16 10.22 18.91 2.03
N ILE A 17 10.15 20.19 2.40
CA ILE A 17 11.17 21.19 2.04
C ILE A 17 12.55 20.75 2.57
N MET A 18 12.61 20.37 3.85
CA MET A 18 13.85 19.90 4.44
C MET A 18 14.37 18.63 3.79
N GLU A 19 13.49 17.68 3.45
CA GLU A 19 13.88 16.46 2.72
C GLU A 19 14.46 16.80 1.35
N ALA A 20 13.85 17.71 0.60
CA ALA A 20 14.33 18.17 -0.69
C ALA A 20 15.68 18.89 -0.57
N ALA A 21 15.88 19.70 0.48
CA ALA A 21 17.10 20.44 0.75
C ALA A 21 18.31 19.53 1.05
N PHE A 22 18.12 18.28 1.41
CA PHE A 22 19.22 17.29 1.52
C PHE A 22 19.80 16.85 0.17
N ASN A 23 19.14 17.19 -0.95
CA ASN A 23 19.74 17.02 -2.26
C ASN A 23 20.62 18.22 -2.57
N PRO A 24 21.95 18.04 -2.78
CA PRO A 24 22.85 19.16 -3.08
C PRO A 24 22.52 19.92 -4.37
N GLU A 25 21.78 19.30 -5.28
CA GLU A 25 21.36 19.91 -6.55
C GLU A 25 19.98 20.61 -6.44
N ALA A 26 19.35 20.61 -5.25
CA ALA A 26 18.05 21.23 -5.07
C ALA A 26 18.12 22.74 -5.29
N THR A 27 17.22 23.23 -6.11
CA THR A 27 17.07 24.66 -6.39
C THR A 27 15.94 25.26 -5.56
N GLU A 28 15.92 26.60 -5.45
CA GLU A 28 14.79 27.30 -4.82
C GLU A 28 13.45 26.97 -5.47
N LYS A 29 13.43 26.71 -6.78
CA LYS A 29 12.20 26.30 -7.50
C LYS A 29 11.69 24.95 -7.06
N ASP A 30 12.60 24.02 -6.72
CA ASP A 30 12.23 22.70 -6.22
C ASP A 30 11.61 22.80 -4.83
N LEU A 31 12.15 23.65 -3.97
CA LEU A 31 11.57 23.91 -2.66
C LEU A 31 10.20 24.62 -2.76
N GLN A 32 10.06 25.58 -3.69
CA GLN A 32 8.78 26.22 -3.99
C GLN A 32 7.74 25.21 -4.47
N ARG A 33 8.14 24.25 -5.32
CA ARG A 33 7.25 23.19 -5.80
C ARG A 33 6.75 22.34 -4.62
N CYS A 34 7.60 21.95 -3.68
CA CYS A 34 7.18 21.22 -2.48
C CYS A 34 6.07 21.98 -1.70
N VAL A 35 6.17 23.30 -1.58
CA VAL A 35 5.12 24.10 -0.92
C VAL A 35 3.81 24.06 -1.72
N MET A 36 3.90 24.17 -3.04
CA MET A 36 2.71 24.17 -3.91
C MET A 36 1.98 22.83 -3.92
N GLU A 37 2.72 21.71 -3.79
CA GLU A 37 2.17 20.36 -3.80
C GLU A 37 1.57 19.95 -2.45
N GLU A 38 2.15 20.41 -1.33
CA GLU A 38 1.79 19.95 0.01
C GLU A 38 0.95 20.97 0.80
N ALA A 39 0.93 22.24 0.39
CA ALA A 39 0.21 23.30 1.06
C ALA A 39 -0.54 24.21 0.08
N PHE A 40 -1.22 25.21 0.60
CA PHE A 40 -1.85 26.22 -0.25
C PHE A 40 -0.79 27.09 -0.93
N SER A 41 -1.02 27.46 -2.20
CA SER A 41 -0.08 28.28 -3.00
C SER A 41 0.37 29.58 -2.32
N GLU A 42 -0.51 30.18 -1.54
CA GLU A 42 -0.25 31.40 -0.75
C GLU A 42 0.81 31.15 0.35
N SER A 43 0.99 29.92 0.78
CA SER A 43 1.99 29.54 1.79
C SER A 43 3.43 29.69 1.30
N VAL A 44 3.66 29.75 -0.01
CA VAL A 44 4.98 30.06 -0.61
C VAL A 44 5.48 31.42 -0.11
N LEU A 45 4.60 32.41 0.02
CA LEU A 45 4.95 33.77 0.45
C LEU A 45 5.32 33.85 1.94
N THR A 46 4.98 32.85 2.73
CA THR A 46 5.22 32.83 4.18
C THR A 46 6.27 31.81 4.61
N ILE A 47 6.19 30.59 4.13
CA ILE A 47 7.04 29.48 4.58
C ILE A 47 8.50 29.67 4.15
N LEU A 48 8.78 29.87 2.85
CA LEU A 48 10.16 30.01 2.38
C LEU A 48 10.87 31.24 2.92
N PRO A 49 10.25 32.45 2.96
CA PRO A 49 10.89 33.59 3.60
C PRO A 49 11.16 33.38 5.09
N ALA A 50 10.26 32.69 5.81
CA ALA A 50 10.46 32.38 7.21
C ALA A 50 11.62 31.41 7.45
N LEU A 51 11.83 30.43 6.57
CA LEU A 51 12.96 29.51 6.63
C LEU A 51 14.29 30.22 6.35
N LYS A 52 14.33 31.15 5.39
CA LYS A 52 15.54 31.90 4.99
C LYS A 52 15.88 33.04 5.93
N SER A 53 14.89 33.68 6.57
CA SER A 53 15.09 34.91 7.36
C SER A 53 15.64 34.68 8.77
N GLY A 54 15.98 33.45 9.15
CA GLY A 54 16.35 33.10 10.51
C GLY A 54 15.18 33.09 11.50
N LYS A 55 13.97 33.40 11.07
CA LYS A 55 12.74 33.25 11.85
C LYS A 55 12.47 31.76 12.17
N TRP A 56 12.75 30.90 11.19
CA TRP A 56 12.85 29.45 11.32
C TRP A 56 14.22 29.01 10.76
N PRO A 57 15.26 28.96 11.56
CA PRO A 57 16.64 28.74 11.08
C PRO A 57 16.88 27.28 10.72
N LEU A 58 16.12 26.75 9.77
CA LEU A 58 16.21 25.36 9.29
C LEU A 58 17.02 25.23 8.00
N LEU A 59 17.20 26.33 7.25
CA LEU A 59 18.02 26.40 6.04
C LEU A 59 19.11 27.45 6.18
N HIS A 60 20.29 27.15 5.64
CA HIS A 60 21.34 28.13 5.41
C HIS A 60 21.01 29.00 4.18
N GLU A 61 21.79 30.07 3.97
CA GLU A 61 21.61 30.97 2.82
C GLU A 61 21.78 30.26 1.47
N ASP A 62 22.58 29.20 1.42
CA ASP A 62 22.81 28.36 0.25
C ASP A 62 21.76 27.27 0.06
N LEU A 63 20.65 27.31 0.83
CA LEU A 63 19.56 26.34 0.85
C LEU A 63 19.92 24.97 1.45
N SER A 64 21.14 24.78 1.94
CA SER A 64 21.48 23.54 2.65
C SER A 64 20.75 23.45 3.99
N PRO A 65 20.38 22.22 4.44
CA PRO A 65 19.67 22.02 5.68
C PRO A 65 20.60 22.21 6.90
N VAL A 66 20.11 22.85 7.94
CA VAL A 66 20.80 22.94 9.24
C VAL A 66 20.74 21.59 9.98
N LEU A 67 19.73 20.77 9.69
CA LEU A 67 19.57 19.46 10.30
C LEU A 67 20.63 18.49 9.76
N LEU A 68 21.15 17.63 10.65
CA LEU A 68 22.10 16.57 10.28
C LEU A 68 21.45 15.37 9.60
N HIS A 69 20.15 15.18 9.81
CA HIS A 69 19.39 14.06 9.28
C HIS A 69 18.07 14.54 8.69
N LYS A 70 17.57 13.79 7.71
CA LYS A 70 16.24 14.05 7.15
C LYS A 70 15.19 14.01 8.25
N PRO A 71 14.16 14.89 8.19
CA PRO A 71 13.06 14.85 9.15
C PRO A 71 12.35 13.50 9.08
N THR A 72 11.96 12.99 10.23
CA THR A 72 11.18 11.76 10.37
C THR A 72 9.79 12.09 10.89
N MET A 73 8.80 11.35 10.43
CA MET A 73 7.42 11.43 10.91
C MET A 73 7.05 10.06 11.49
N PRO A 74 7.38 9.79 12.76
CA PRO A 74 7.03 8.50 13.38
C PRO A 74 5.51 8.35 13.44
N LEU A 75 5.05 7.12 13.25
CA LEU A 75 3.62 6.80 13.31
C LEU A 75 3.06 7.14 14.69
N THR A 76 1.88 7.76 14.72
CA THR A 76 1.10 7.96 15.93
C THR A 76 0.63 6.62 16.49
N ASN A 77 0.20 6.59 17.75
CA ASN A 77 -0.34 5.38 18.35
C ASN A 77 -1.58 4.88 17.59
N LEU A 78 -2.44 5.78 17.15
CA LEU A 78 -3.63 5.44 16.35
C LEU A 78 -3.25 4.80 15.00
N GLU A 79 -2.29 5.38 14.29
CA GLU A 79 -1.78 4.84 13.03
C GLU A 79 -1.13 3.47 13.21
N LYS A 80 -0.36 3.27 14.30
CA LYS A 80 0.22 1.96 14.65
C LYS A 80 -0.85 0.92 14.91
N ARG A 81 -1.90 1.26 15.67
CA ARG A 81 -3.03 0.37 15.95
C ARG A 81 -3.79 -0.01 14.69
N TRP A 82 -3.99 0.95 13.80
CA TRP A 82 -4.64 0.70 12.52
C TRP A 82 -3.77 -0.17 11.61
N LEU A 83 -2.47 0.11 11.52
CA LEU A 83 -1.50 -0.69 10.78
C LEU A 83 -1.42 -2.12 11.31
N LYS A 84 -1.52 -2.31 12.63
CA LYS A 84 -1.58 -3.62 13.28
C LYS A 84 -2.83 -4.40 12.84
N ALA A 85 -3.99 -3.77 12.83
CA ALA A 85 -5.24 -4.39 12.38
C ALA A 85 -5.15 -4.82 10.90
N ILE A 86 -4.52 -4.01 10.02
CA ILE A 86 -4.27 -4.37 8.63
C ILE A 86 -3.30 -5.54 8.53
N ALA A 87 -2.20 -5.53 9.30
CA ALA A 87 -1.18 -6.58 9.27
C ALA A 87 -1.71 -7.95 9.71
N GLU A 88 -2.72 -7.97 10.59
CA GLU A 88 -3.38 -9.18 11.07
C GLU A 88 -4.43 -9.74 10.09
N ASP A 89 -4.87 -8.96 9.10
CA ASP A 89 -5.79 -9.47 8.07
C ASP A 89 -5.10 -10.54 7.20
N PRO A 90 -5.63 -11.77 7.15
CA PRO A 90 -5.01 -12.85 6.39
C PRO A 90 -4.93 -12.55 4.88
N ARG A 91 -5.79 -11.70 4.34
CA ARG A 91 -5.75 -11.29 2.92
C ARG A 91 -4.51 -10.44 2.61
N VAL A 92 -4.02 -9.67 3.58
CA VAL A 92 -2.81 -8.85 3.42
C VAL A 92 -1.55 -9.71 3.38
N LYS A 93 -1.55 -10.85 4.09
CA LYS A 93 -0.45 -11.83 4.05
C LYS A 93 -0.18 -12.37 2.63
N LEU A 94 -1.20 -12.41 1.77
CA LEU A 94 -1.07 -12.84 0.37
C LEU A 94 -0.03 -12.02 -0.39
N PHE A 95 0.07 -10.72 -0.12
CA PHE A 95 0.96 -9.80 -0.83
C PHE A 95 2.41 -9.86 -0.35
N GLY A 96 2.70 -10.55 0.75
CA GLY A 96 4.05 -10.67 1.29
C GLY A 96 4.64 -9.35 1.79
N VAL A 97 3.80 -8.41 2.21
CA VAL A 97 4.21 -7.11 2.75
C VAL A 97 4.87 -7.31 4.11
N LYS A 98 6.01 -6.67 4.32
CA LYS A 98 6.65 -6.61 5.62
C LYS A 98 6.17 -5.36 6.36
N PHE A 99 5.67 -5.56 7.56
CA PHE A 99 5.27 -4.48 8.45
C PHE A 99 6.39 -4.19 9.46
N PRO A 100 6.48 -2.97 10.00
CA PRO A 100 7.35 -2.68 11.13
C PRO A 100 6.95 -3.52 12.35
N GLU A 101 7.84 -3.64 13.32
CA GLU A 101 7.53 -4.31 14.57
C GLU A 101 6.44 -3.54 15.35
N LEU A 102 5.32 -4.21 15.60
CA LEU A 102 4.14 -3.67 16.27
C LEU A 102 3.71 -4.59 17.43
N ASN A 103 4.69 -5.23 18.09
CA ASN A 103 4.42 -6.26 19.09
C ASN A 103 3.67 -5.71 20.31
N ASP A 104 4.01 -4.49 20.74
CA ASP A 104 3.43 -3.84 21.92
C ASP A 104 2.20 -2.97 21.60
N VAL A 105 1.63 -3.16 20.42
CA VAL A 105 0.50 -2.36 19.95
C VAL A 105 -0.73 -3.23 19.82
N GLU A 106 -1.82 -2.86 20.48
CA GLU A 106 -3.14 -3.46 20.23
C GLU A 106 -3.67 -3.05 18.86
N PRO A 107 -4.29 -3.98 18.09
CA PRO A 107 -4.96 -3.61 16.84
C PRO A 107 -6.13 -2.65 17.13
N LEU A 108 -6.44 -1.78 16.17
CA LEU A 108 -7.58 -0.86 16.28
C LEU A 108 -8.91 -1.60 16.30
N PHE A 109 -8.99 -2.69 15.54
CA PHE A 109 -10.12 -3.60 15.47
C PHE A 109 -9.62 -4.99 15.04
N THR A 110 -10.41 -6.01 15.35
CA THR A 110 -10.19 -7.40 14.95
C THR A 110 -11.35 -7.88 14.07
N ARG A 111 -11.26 -9.07 13.50
CA ARG A 111 -12.35 -9.65 12.71
C ARG A 111 -13.61 -9.92 13.55
N ASP A 112 -13.47 -10.08 14.86
CA ASP A 112 -14.59 -10.34 15.76
C ASP A 112 -15.41 -9.09 16.10
N ASP A 113 -14.86 -7.90 15.82
CA ASP A 113 -15.51 -6.63 16.10
C ASP A 113 -16.59 -6.27 15.06
N TYR A 114 -16.67 -7.00 13.94
CA TYR A 114 -17.66 -6.76 12.90
C TYR A 114 -18.21 -8.05 12.29
N LYS A 115 -19.45 -7.99 11.85
CA LYS A 115 -20.10 -9.09 11.13
C LYS A 115 -20.37 -8.68 9.69
N ILE A 116 -19.99 -9.56 8.76
CA ILE A 116 -20.36 -9.40 7.36
C ILE A 116 -21.73 -10.09 7.18
N TYR A 117 -22.75 -9.29 6.91
CA TYR A 117 -24.06 -9.82 6.55
C TYR A 117 -24.03 -10.28 5.09
N ASP A 118 -24.82 -11.29 4.76
CA ASP A 118 -24.92 -11.85 3.40
C ASP A 118 -23.65 -12.54 2.88
N GLN A 119 -22.78 -13.03 3.75
CA GLN A 119 -21.71 -13.93 3.35
C GLN A 119 -22.27 -15.34 3.14
N TYR A 120 -22.20 -15.84 1.90
CA TYR A 120 -22.83 -17.11 1.51
C TYR A 120 -21.87 -18.30 1.42
N SER A 121 -20.58 -18.08 1.62
CA SER A 121 -19.56 -19.14 1.51
C SER A 121 -18.47 -18.99 2.55
N ASP A 122 -17.73 -20.07 2.77
CA ASP A 122 -16.62 -20.12 3.73
C ASP A 122 -15.38 -19.29 3.29
N GLY A 123 -15.48 -18.58 2.16
CA GLY A 123 -14.38 -17.79 1.63
C GLY A 123 -13.26 -18.62 1.00
N ASP A 124 -12.18 -17.94 0.66
CA ASP A 124 -10.96 -18.58 0.20
C ASP A 124 -10.03 -18.91 1.38
N PRO A 125 -9.18 -19.95 1.27
CA PRO A 125 -8.29 -20.36 2.34
C PRO A 125 -7.04 -19.46 2.38
N PHE A 126 -7.18 -18.20 2.80
CA PHE A 126 -6.13 -17.18 2.77
C PHE A 126 -4.89 -17.52 3.60
N GLU A 127 -4.98 -18.48 4.52
CA GLU A 127 -3.86 -18.93 5.36
C GLU A 127 -3.20 -20.22 4.84
N ASP A 128 -3.73 -20.82 3.76
CA ASP A 128 -3.16 -22.02 3.15
C ASP A 128 -1.92 -21.65 2.34
N GLU A 129 -0.80 -22.30 2.62
CA GLU A 129 0.49 -21.99 1.98
C GLU A 129 0.45 -22.17 0.46
N ALA A 130 -0.22 -23.21 -0.04
CA ALA A 130 -0.34 -23.44 -1.49
C ALA A 130 -1.21 -22.37 -2.15
N TYR A 131 -2.26 -21.90 -1.46
CA TYR A 131 -3.07 -20.80 -1.95
C TYR A 131 -2.27 -19.49 -2.02
N ILE A 132 -1.49 -19.18 -0.97
CA ILE A 132 -0.61 -18.01 -0.92
C ILE A 132 0.42 -18.04 -2.04
N GLU A 133 1.04 -19.20 -2.27
CA GLU A 133 2.01 -19.39 -3.35
C GLU A 133 1.38 -19.14 -4.73
N HIS A 134 0.23 -19.76 -5.00
CA HIS A 134 -0.51 -19.55 -6.25
C HIS A 134 -0.91 -18.09 -6.46
N PHE A 135 -1.36 -17.40 -5.41
CA PHE A 135 -1.68 -15.98 -5.46
C PHE A 135 -0.45 -15.14 -5.86
N ARG A 136 0.69 -15.40 -5.22
CA ARG A 136 1.94 -14.67 -5.50
C ARG A 136 2.48 -14.93 -6.90
N LEU A 137 2.35 -16.16 -7.41
CA LEU A 137 2.68 -16.48 -8.79
C LEU A 137 1.81 -15.69 -9.78
N MET A 138 0.49 -15.63 -9.53
CA MET A 138 -0.42 -14.83 -10.34
C MET A 138 -0.10 -13.34 -10.27
N LEU A 139 0.18 -12.80 -9.07
CA LEU A 139 0.57 -11.40 -8.89
C LEU A 139 1.85 -11.06 -9.66
N SER A 140 2.85 -11.95 -9.62
CA SER A 140 4.09 -11.81 -10.38
C SER A 140 3.83 -11.83 -11.88
N ALA A 141 2.98 -12.74 -12.36
CA ALA A 141 2.62 -12.84 -13.77
C ALA A 141 1.85 -11.61 -14.27
N ILE A 142 0.96 -11.03 -13.45
CA ILE A 142 0.26 -9.78 -13.75
C ILE A 142 1.27 -8.63 -13.90
N ARG A 143 2.19 -8.49 -12.94
CA ARG A 143 3.20 -7.41 -12.96
C ARG A 143 4.18 -7.50 -14.12
N SER A 144 4.51 -8.73 -14.54
CA SER A 144 5.44 -8.99 -15.64
C SER A 144 4.75 -9.21 -16.99
N GLU A 145 3.41 -9.08 -17.04
CA GLU A 145 2.58 -9.31 -18.23
C GLU A 145 2.81 -10.68 -18.91
N ARG A 146 3.16 -11.71 -18.13
CA ARG A 146 3.46 -13.03 -18.64
C ARG A 146 2.23 -13.94 -18.64
N PRO A 147 2.10 -14.82 -19.66
CA PRO A 147 1.06 -15.83 -19.64
C PRO A 147 1.36 -16.90 -18.58
N VAL A 148 0.30 -17.44 -18.01
CA VAL A 148 0.36 -18.58 -17.09
C VAL A 148 -0.39 -19.77 -17.67
N GLN A 149 0.02 -20.97 -17.28
CA GLN A 149 -0.69 -22.20 -17.56
C GLN A 149 -1.21 -22.76 -16.25
N MET A 150 -2.52 -22.82 -16.11
CA MET A 150 -3.19 -23.34 -14.93
C MET A 150 -3.87 -24.68 -15.22
N THR A 151 -3.74 -25.62 -14.31
CA THR A 151 -4.48 -26.87 -14.31
C THR A 151 -5.59 -26.80 -13.28
N MET A 152 -6.82 -26.98 -13.70
CA MET A 152 -8.00 -26.93 -12.83
C MET A 152 -8.84 -28.22 -13.00
N VAL A 153 -9.63 -28.52 -11.98
CA VAL A 153 -10.63 -29.59 -12.07
C VAL A 153 -11.98 -28.95 -12.41
N ASN A 154 -12.58 -29.33 -13.52
CA ASN A 154 -13.90 -28.83 -13.89
C ASN A 154 -15.02 -29.47 -13.06
N ARG A 155 -16.27 -28.97 -13.20
CA ARG A 155 -17.45 -29.47 -12.49
C ARG A 155 -17.74 -30.98 -12.73
N HIS A 156 -17.14 -31.60 -13.77
CA HIS A 156 -17.27 -33.02 -14.09
C HIS A 156 -16.08 -33.85 -13.57
N GLY A 157 -15.22 -33.31 -12.71
CA GLY A 157 -14.07 -33.98 -12.15
C GLY A 157 -12.87 -34.14 -13.12
N ARG A 158 -12.94 -33.59 -14.33
CA ARG A 158 -11.87 -33.70 -15.33
C ARG A 158 -10.83 -32.60 -15.16
N LYS A 159 -9.55 -32.95 -15.21
CA LYS A 159 -8.44 -31.99 -15.24
C LYS A 159 -8.43 -31.26 -16.59
N VAL A 160 -8.44 -29.97 -16.56
CA VAL A 160 -8.38 -29.09 -17.74
C VAL A 160 -7.18 -28.17 -17.58
N ARG A 161 -6.35 -28.07 -18.63
CA ARG A 161 -5.23 -27.13 -18.70
C ARG A 161 -5.67 -25.91 -19.51
N VAL A 162 -5.42 -24.73 -18.98
CA VAL A 162 -5.75 -23.47 -19.64
C VAL A 162 -4.54 -22.55 -19.60
N ARG A 163 -4.17 -21.99 -20.75
CA ARG A 163 -3.17 -20.93 -20.86
C ARG A 163 -3.87 -19.61 -21.07
N PHE A 164 -3.50 -18.59 -20.29
CA PHE A 164 -4.11 -17.27 -20.34
C PHE A 164 -3.16 -16.19 -19.82
N TYR A 165 -3.51 -14.94 -20.06
CA TYR A 165 -2.84 -13.75 -19.48
C TYR A 165 -3.66 -13.26 -18.29
N PRO A 166 -3.14 -13.33 -17.06
CA PRO A 166 -3.82 -12.74 -15.92
C PRO A 166 -3.73 -11.21 -16.02
N LYS A 167 -4.86 -10.52 -15.83
CA LYS A 167 -4.97 -9.06 -15.98
C LYS A 167 -5.15 -8.34 -14.65
N GLY A 168 -5.63 -9.04 -13.64
CA GLY A 168 -5.87 -8.46 -12.32
C GLY A 168 -6.61 -9.42 -11.42
N PHE A 169 -6.84 -8.98 -10.20
CA PHE A 169 -7.67 -9.65 -9.23
C PHE A 169 -8.98 -8.89 -9.02
N GLU A 170 -10.05 -9.61 -8.79
CA GLU A 170 -11.33 -9.11 -8.34
C GLU A 170 -11.65 -9.78 -7.00
N TYR A 171 -11.98 -8.99 -5.99
CA TYR A 171 -12.40 -9.51 -4.69
C TYR A 171 -13.91 -9.42 -4.55
N SER A 172 -14.56 -10.55 -4.30
CA SER A 172 -15.98 -10.66 -3.99
C SER A 172 -16.18 -10.60 -2.48
N VAL A 173 -16.65 -9.48 -1.97
CA VAL A 173 -16.98 -9.32 -0.53
C VAL A 173 -18.03 -10.34 -0.09
N LYS A 174 -19.04 -10.59 -0.94
CA LYS A 174 -20.14 -11.51 -0.68
C LYS A 174 -19.67 -12.96 -0.50
N ASP A 175 -18.72 -13.40 -1.33
CA ASP A 175 -18.22 -14.77 -1.31
C ASP A 175 -16.94 -14.91 -0.47
N ASP A 176 -16.32 -13.80 -0.06
CA ASP A 176 -14.97 -13.71 0.53
C ASP A 176 -13.94 -14.44 -0.34
N LYS A 177 -13.98 -14.19 -1.65
CA LYS A 177 -13.16 -14.90 -2.65
C LYS A 177 -12.43 -13.97 -3.59
N ILE A 178 -11.22 -14.38 -3.96
CA ILE A 178 -10.43 -13.68 -4.97
C ILE A 178 -10.57 -14.43 -6.30
N ARG A 179 -10.93 -13.69 -7.35
CA ARG A 179 -11.02 -14.15 -8.72
C ARG A 179 -9.91 -13.54 -9.55
N ILE A 180 -9.37 -14.30 -10.48
CA ILE A 180 -8.38 -13.84 -11.44
C ILE A 180 -9.11 -13.44 -12.71
N LEU A 181 -8.93 -12.20 -13.15
CA LEU A 181 -9.39 -11.73 -14.45
C LEU A 181 -8.42 -12.21 -15.53
N ALA A 182 -8.95 -12.86 -16.57
CA ALA A 182 -8.17 -13.50 -17.59
C ALA A 182 -8.43 -12.96 -18.99
N ALA A 183 -7.38 -12.94 -19.82
CA ALA A 183 -7.45 -12.64 -21.25
C ALA A 183 -6.72 -13.72 -22.06
N GLY A 184 -7.01 -13.80 -23.37
CA GLY A 184 -6.38 -14.75 -24.26
C GLY A 184 -6.91 -16.18 -24.17
N CYS A 185 -8.03 -16.41 -23.45
CA CYS A 185 -8.72 -17.69 -23.40
C CYS A 185 -10.25 -17.48 -23.41
N LYS A 186 -11.00 -18.58 -23.47
CA LYS A 186 -12.47 -18.54 -23.48
C LYS A 186 -13.13 -18.14 -22.15
N PHE A 187 -12.38 -18.19 -21.08
CA PHE A 187 -12.85 -17.84 -19.74
C PHE A 187 -12.46 -16.39 -19.41
N ARG A 188 -13.37 -15.64 -18.82
CA ARG A 188 -13.11 -14.25 -18.39
C ARG A 188 -12.51 -14.17 -16.99
N GLN A 189 -12.81 -15.18 -16.16
CA GLN A 189 -12.37 -15.22 -14.76
C GLN A 189 -12.19 -16.64 -14.25
N PHE A 190 -11.33 -16.79 -13.25
CA PHE A 190 -11.06 -18.05 -12.55
C PHE A 190 -11.07 -17.81 -11.03
N ASN A 191 -11.53 -18.80 -10.26
CA ASN A 191 -11.28 -18.85 -8.82
C ASN A 191 -9.89 -19.43 -8.59
N LEU A 192 -9.17 -18.84 -7.64
CA LEU A 192 -7.89 -19.37 -7.18
C LEU A 192 -8.15 -20.24 -5.95
N ASP A 193 -8.49 -21.51 -6.17
CA ASP A 193 -8.75 -22.47 -5.10
C ASP A 193 -7.62 -23.48 -4.93
N ARG A 194 -7.71 -24.35 -3.89
CA ARG A 194 -6.71 -25.41 -3.61
C ARG A 194 -6.52 -26.44 -4.74
N LYS A 195 -7.44 -26.50 -5.66
CA LYS A 195 -7.44 -27.49 -6.76
C LYS A 195 -6.75 -26.96 -8.01
N SER A 196 -6.33 -25.71 -8.00
CA SER A 196 -5.62 -25.09 -9.11
C SER A 196 -4.12 -25.23 -8.91
N VAL A 197 -3.42 -25.74 -9.92
CA VAL A 197 -1.95 -25.77 -9.97
C VAL A 197 -1.53 -24.79 -11.06
N VAL A 198 -0.69 -23.87 -10.72
CA VAL A 198 -0.20 -22.82 -11.62
C VAL A 198 1.14 -23.21 -12.21
#